data_2516b12db519d3af37978bce823b2a8e
#
_entry.id   2516b12db519d3af37978bce823b2a8e
#
_cell.length_a   1.000
_cell.length_b   1.000
_cell.length_c   1.000
_cell.angle_alpha   90.00
_cell.angle_beta   90.00
_cell.angle_gamma   90.00
#
_symmetry.space_group_name_H-M   'P 1'
#
loop_
_entity.id
_entity.type
_entity.pdbx_description
1 polymer ?
#
loop_
_entity_poly.entity_id
_entity_poly.type
_entity_poly.pdbx_seq_one_letter_code
_entity_poly.pdbx_strand_id
1 'polypeptide(L)'
;MAATVGQVLEFLNTIAPMNTAESYDNVGLLTGNSAENITGIACCLDITQEIIDEALSKNANLIVSHHPVIFHPLKRVMAGTPVYSLVRSDISAIAVHTNFDMCEAGVNDALMELLGWQSSGVLEQTQPTGLGIGGIADLPL
;
A
#
# COMPACT_ATOMS: atom_id res chain seq x y z
N MET A 1 13.79 12.01 17.22
CA MET A 1 14.24 10.68 16.71
C MET A 1 13.55 10.47 15.39
N ALA A 2 14.24 9.94 14.39
CA ALA A 2 13.61 9.57 13.11
C ALA A 2 12.69 8.35 13.33
N ALA A 3 11.58 8.29 12.60
CA ALA A 3 10.72 7.11 12.63
C ALA A 3 11.40 5.93 11.92
N THR A 4 11.06 4.71 12.31
CA THR A 4 11.52 3.50 11.64
C THR A 4 10.48 2.99 10.62
N VAL A 5 10.92 2.15 9.68
CA VAL A 5 10.04 1.44 8.73
C VAL A 5 8.95 0.67 9.47
N GLY A 6 9.30 0.00 10.58
CA GLY A 6 8.33 -0.72 11.42
C GLY A 6 7.27 0.19 12.03
N GLN A 7 7.64 1.39 12.49
CA GLN A 7 6.67 2.35 13.02
C GLN A 7 5.70 2.88 11.96
N VAL A 8 6.17 3.06 10.71
CA VAL A 8 5.26 3.38 9.61
C VAL A 8 4.34 2.21 9.28
N LEU A 9 4.86 0.97 9.26
CA LEU A 9 4.03 -0.21 9.08
C LEU A 9 2.95 -0.33 10.18
N GLU A 10 3.32 -0.13 11.44
CA GLU A 10 2.36 -0.12 12.56
C GLU A 10 1.30 0.97 12.37
N PHE A 11 1.70 2.17 11.99
CA PHE A 11 0.75 3.26 11.72
C PHE A 11 -0.21 2.91 10.58
N LEU A 12 0.29 2.40 9.45
CA LEU A 12 -0.54 1.95 8.34
C LEU A 12 -1.51 0.83 8.77
N ASN A 13 -1.06 -0.07 9.64
CA ASN A 13 -1.91 -1.12 10.18
C ASN A 13 -3.03 -0.61 11.11
N THR A 14 -2.93 0.61 11.65
CA THR A 14 -4.04 1.25 12.39
C THR A 14 -5.11 1.82 11.47
N ILE A 15 -4.74 2.22 10.24
CA ILE A 15 -5.64 2.81 9.24
C ILE A 15 -6.28 1.71 8.41
N ALA A 16 -5.46 0.82 7.88
CA ALA A 16 -5.84 -0.28 7.01
C ALA A 16 -5.25 -1.59 7.56
N PRO A 17 -5.93 -2.26 8.50
CA PRO A 17 -5.41 -3.44 9.17
C PRO A 17 -5.00 -4.54 8.17
N MET A 18 -3.76 -5.01 8.25
CA MET A 18 -3.22 -5.99 7.30
C MET A 18 -3.99 -7.32 7.29
N ASN A 19 -4.61 -7.67 8.42
CA ASN A 19 -5.44 -8.88 8.54
C ASN A 19 -6.81 -8.77 7.88
N THR A 20 -7.18 -7.60 7.35
CA THR A 20 -8.42 -7.42 6.57
C THR A 20 -8.20 -7.62 5.07
N ALA A 21 -6.94 -7.73 4.62
CA ALA A 21 -6.63 -8.02 3.23
C ALA A 21 -7.22 -9.36 2.78
N GLU A 22 -7.53 -9.47 1.50
CA GLU A 22 -7.99 -10.70 0.89
C GLU A 22 -6.99 -11.84 1.09
N SER A 23 -7.48 -13.06 1.25
CA SER A 23 -6.66 -14.24 1.59
C SER A 23 -5.59 -14.60 0.54
N TYR A 24 -5.75 -14.14 -0.69
CA TYR A 24 -4.81 -14.33 -1.79
C TYR A 24 -3.79 -13.18 -1.91
N ASP A 25 -3.97 -12.11 -1.14
CA ASP A 25 -3.18 -10.88 -1.24
C ASP A 25 -1.83 -10.99 -0.48
N ASN A 26 -0.93 -10.05 -0.77
CA ASN A 26 0.36 -9.95 -0.10
C ASN A 26 0.64 -8.49 0.30
N VAL A 27 0.20 -8.12 1.49
CA VAL A 27 0.32 -6.77 2.05
C VAL A 27 1.37 -6.70 3.16
N GLY A 28 1.77 -5.49 3.54
CA GLY A 28 2.74 -5.23 4.59
C GLY A 28 4.15 -5.01 4.06
N LEU A 29 5.16 -5.28 4.88
CA LEU A 29 6.57 -5.10 4.51
C LEU A 29 7.03 -6.24 3.58
N LEU A 30 7.25 -5.92 2.31
CA LEU A 30 7.60 -6.88 1.25
C LEU A 30 9.10 -7.01 1.03
N THR A 31 9.85 -5.91 1.22
CA THR A 31 11.32 -5.87 1.16
C THR A 31 11.86 -4.92 2.21
N GLY A 32 13.09 -5.13 2.65
CA GLY A 32 13.81 -4.19 3.53
C GLY A 32 13.86 -4.62 4.99
N ASN A 33 14.04 -3.64 5.87
CA ASN A 33 14.29 -3.85 7.30
C ASN A 33 13.39 -2.96 8.15
N SER A 34 12.55 -3.58 8.99
CA SER A 34 11.62 -2.85 9.89
C SER A 34 12.32 -1.95 10.93
N ALA A 35 13.56 -2.26 11.30
CA ALA A 35 14.34 -1.47 12.24
C ALA A 35 15.06 -0.27 11.60
N GLU A 36 15.04 -0.14 10.28
CA GLU A 36 15.71 0.94 9.55
C GLU A 36 15.06 2.30 9.84
N ASN A 37 15.92 3.31 10.09
CA ASN A 37 15.46 4.69 10.23
C ASN A 37 15.08 5.27 8.86
N ILE A 38 13.94 5.94 8.80
CA ILE A 38 13.43 6.54 7.58
C ILE A 38 14.16 7.85 7.30
N THR A 39 14.63 8.02 6.07
CA THR A 39 15.20 9.26 5.53
C THR A 39 14.19 10.03 4.68
N GLY A 40 13.28 9.32 4.04
CA GLY A 40 12.16 9.85 3.25
C GLY A 40 11.22 8.73 2.84
N ILE A 41 9.98 9.10 2.50
CA ILE A 41 8.93 8.18 2.04
C ILE A 41 8.48 8.62 0.65
N ALA A 42 8.45 7.69 -0.29
CA ALA A 42 7.78 7.84 -1.57
C ALA A 42 6.47 7.05 -1.56
N CYS A 43 5.39 7.63 -2.09
CA CYS A 43 4.10 6.95 -2.26
C CYS A 43 3.80 6.78 -3.74
N CYS A 44 3.33 5.60 -4.14
CA CYS A 44 3.00 5.31 -5.54
C CYS A 44 1.89 4.26 -5.65
N LEU A 45 1.33 4.12 -6.85
CA LEU A 45 0.42 3.03 -7.18
C LEU A 45 1.22 1.74 -7.40
N ASP A 46 2.18 1.79 -8.33
CA ASP A 46 3.07 0.67 -8.70
C ASP A 46 4.52 1.03 -8.43
N ILE A 47 5.31 0.07 -7.93
CA ILE A 47 6.75 0.23 -7.80
C ILE A 47 7.41 -0.14 -9.13
N THR A 48 7.78 0.89 -9.91
CA THR A 48 8.54 0.74 -11.15
C THR A 48 10.00 1.13 -10.93
N GLN A 49 10.86 0.91 -11.94
CA GLN A 49 12.26 1.35 -11.85
C GLN A 49 12.37 2.88 -11.73
N GLU A 50 11.51 3.61 -12.44
CA GLU A 50 11.48 5.08 -12.41
C GLU A 50 11.14 5.60 -11.01
N ILE A 51 10.20 4.97 -10.30
CA ILE A 51 9.84 5.31 -8.91
C ILE A 51 11.02 5.04 -7.97
N ILE A 52 11.72 3.91 -8.15
CA ILE A 52 12.91 3.59 -7.35
C ILE A 52 14.02 4.62 -7.59
N ASP A 53 14.27 4.99 -8.84
CA ASP A 53 15.29 5.99 -9.20
C ASP A 53 14.93 7.37 -8.65
N GLU A 54 13.64 7.74 -8.67
CA GLU A 54 13.16 8.98 -8.07
C GLU A 54 13.31 8.97 -6.54
N ALA A 55 12.95 7.87 -5.86
CA ALA A 55 13.13 7.72 -4.42
C ALA A 55 14.60 7.89 -4.03
N LEU A 56 15.52 7.25 -4.76
CA LEU A 56 16.96 7.40 -4.57
C LEU A 56 17.42 8.85 -4.74
N SER A 57 16.96 9.52 -5.79
CA SER A 57 17.32 10.91 -6.08
C SER A 57 16.90 11.89 -4.98
N LYS A 58 15.84 11.54 -4.25
CA LYS A 58 15.27 12.31 -3.13
C LYS A 58 15.73 11.80 -1.76
N ASN A 59 16.66 10.85 -1.72
CA ASN A 59 17.14 10.22 -0.48
C ASN A 59 15.99 9.59 0.34
N ALA A 60 14.97 9.02 -0.33
CA ALA A 60 13.91 8.26 0.30
C ALA A 60 14.29 6.78 0.33
N ASN A 61 14.27 6.17 1.51
CA ASN A 61 14.59 4.76 1.72
C ASN A 61 13.37 3.88 2.04
N LEU A 62 12.17 4.45 1.98
CA LEU A 62 10.91 3.72 2.10
C LEU A 62 9.99 4.08 0.93
N ILE A 63 9.43 3.06 0.28
CA ILE A 63 8.34 3.21 -0.69
C ILE A 63 7.10 2.55 -0.10
N VAL A 64 5.98 3.30 -0.06
CA VAL A 64 4.66 2.78 0.26
C VAL A 64 3.87 2.73 -1.05
N SER A 65 3.44 1.54 -1.45
CA SER A 65 2.69 1.34 -2.69
C SER A 65 1.31 0.77 -2.42
N HIS A 66 0.38 1.02 -3.34
CA HIS A 66 -0.90 0.33 -3.36
C HIS A 66 -0.69 -1.11 -3.85
N HIS A 67 -0.20 -1.29 -5.06
CA HIS A 67 0.05 -2.63 -5.60
C HIS A 67 1.32 -3.26 -5.00
N PRO A 68 1.25 -4.52 -4.56
CA PRO A 68 2.40 -5.21 -4.00
C PRO A 68 3.44 -5.53 -5.08
N VAL A 69 4.68 -5.10 -4.88
CA VAL A 69 5.80 -5.41 -5.79
C VAL A 69 6.11 -6.92 -5.84
N ILE A 70 5.70 -7.65 -4.82
CA ILE A 70 5.72 -9.11 -4.74
C ILE A 70 4.30 -9.59 -4.47
N PHE A 71 3.56 -9.99 -5.51
CA PHE A 71 2.20 -10.52 -5.34
C PHE A 71 2.21 -12.05 -5.11
N HIS A 72 2.99 -12.77 -5.91
CA HIS A 72 3.17 -14.22 -5.77
C HIS A 72 4.58 -14.57 -5.25
N PRO A 73 4.75 -15.72 -4.57
CA PRO A 73 6.06 -16.18 -4.13
C PRO A 73 7.08 -16.21 -5.26
N LEU A 74 8.23 -15.54 -5.04
CA LEU A 74 9.29 -15.48 -6.03
C LEU A 74 10.13 -16.75 -6.01
N LYS A 75 10.37 -17.35 -7.17
CA LYS A 75 11.31 -18.46 -7.33
C LYS A 75 12.75 -17.97 -7.55
N ARG A 76 12.92 -16.72 -7.99
CA ARG A 76 14.23 -16.10 -8.26
C ARG A 76 14.12 -14.58 -8.24
N VAL A 77 15.18 -13.91 -7.86
CA VAL A 77 15.33 -12.44 -7.94
C VAL A 77 16.41 -12.15 -8.95
N MET A 78 16.08 -11.48 -10.05
CA MET A 78 16.96 -11.28 -11.19
C MET A 78 17.27 -9.79 -11.38
N ALA A 79 18.49 -9.47 -11.80
CA ALA A 79 18.86 -8.11 -12.19
C ALA A 79 17.89 -7.55 -13.25
N GLY A 80 17.56 -6.25 -13.11
CA GLY A 80 16.59 -5.59 -13.99
C GLY A 80 15.12 -5.73 -13.54
N THR A 81 14.85 -6.39 -12.39
CA THR A 81 13.51 -6.40 -11.79
C THR A 81 13.43 -5.37 -10.67
N PRO A 82 12.23 -4.77 -10.42
CA PRO A 82 12.05 -3.82 -9.30
C PRO A 82 12.46 -4.40 -7.95
N VAL A 83 12.13 -5.65 -7.65
CA VAL A 83 12.52 -6.31 -6.40
C VAL A 83 14.03 -6.39 -6.23
N TYR A 84 14.76 -6.71 -7.30
CA TYR A 84 16.23 -6.72 -7.26
C TYR A 84 16.78 -5.31 -6.99
N SER A 85 16.22 -4.29 -7.65
CA SER A 85 16.64 -2.90 -7.48
C SER A 85 16.39 -2.38 -6.08
N LEU A 86 15.21 -2.68 -5.47
CA LEU A 86 14.89 -2.35 -4.08
C LEU A 86 15.92 -2.94 -3.12
N VAL A 87 16.14 -4.25 -3.20
CA VAL A 87 17.10 -4.96 -2.31
C VAL A 87 18.52 -4.44 -2.49
N ARG A 88 18.95 -4.22 -3.74
CA ARG A 88 20.30 -3.72 -4.03
C ARG A 88 20.53 -2.29 -3.53
N SER A 89 19.47 -1.47 -3.53
CA SER A 89 19.53 -0.06 -3.14
C SER A 89 19.16 0.18 -1.67
N ASP A 90 18.95 -0.90 -0.91
CA ASP A 90 18.56 -0.85 0.50
C ASP A 90 17.28 -0.03 0.75
N ILE A 91 16.30 -0.14 -0.19
CA ILE A 91 15.01 0.51 -0.09
C ILE A 91 13.99 -0.48 0.44
N SER A 92 13.33 -0.12 1.54
CA SER A 92 12.19 -0.86 2.08
C SER A 92 10.93 -0.57 1.27
N ALA A 93 10.08 -1.59 1.09
CA ALA A 93 8.80 -1.45 0.40
C ALA A 93 7.66 -2.05 1.23
N ILE A 94 6.63 -1.24 1.47
CA ILE A 94 5.38 -1.62 2.14
C ILE A 94 4.25 -1.53 1.12
N ALA A 95 3.40 -2.57 1.04
CA ALA A 95 2.17 -2.54 0.26
C ALA A 95 0.94 -2.43 1.18
N VAL A 96 0.00 -1.56 0.79
CA VAL A 96 -1.36 -1.45 1.33
C VAL A 96 -2.33 -1.56 0.16
N HIS A 97 -2.90 -2.74 -0.04
CA HIS A 97 -3.64 -3.12 -1.25
C HIS A 97 -5.12 -3.37 -0.93
N THR A 98 -5.61 -4.58 -0.96
CA THR A 98 -7.03 -4.86 -0.71
C THR A 98 -7.50 -4.45 0.69
N ASN A 99 -6.62 -4.45 1.69
CA ASN A 99 -6.91 -3.88 3.01
C ASN A 99 -7.18 -2.37 2.96
N PHE A 100 -6.53 -1.65 2.05
CA PHE A 100 -6.74 -0.20 1.86
C PHE A 100 -7.97 0.08 0.98
N ASP A 101 -8.31 -0.81 0.05
CA ASP A 101 -9.56 -0.73 -0.70
C ASP A 101 -10.78 -0.84 0.21
N MET A 102 -10.69 -1.65 1.27
CA MET A 102 -11.79 -2.00 2.16
C MET A 102 -11.85 -1.19 3.45
N CYS A 103 -10.85 -0.35 3.75
CA CYS A 103 -10.85 0.43 4.99
C CYS A 103 -11.68 1.71 4.89
N GLU A 104 -12.10 2.23 6.03
CA GLU A 104 -12.68 3.57 6.14
C GLU A 104 -11.68 4.63 5.69
N ALA A 105 -12.13 5.62 4.94
CA ALA A 105 -11.31 6.63 4.28
C ALA A 105 -10.26 6.04 3.30
N GLY A 106 -10.48 4.83 2.80
CA GLY A 106 -9.65 4.16 1.83
C GLY A 106 -9.92 4.60 0.39
N VAL A 107 -9.54 3.75 -0.57
CA VAL A 107 -9.61 4.09 -2.01
C VAL A 107 -11.04 4.39 -2.47
N ASN A 108 -12.03 3.60 -2.02
CA ASN A 108 -13.43 3.80 -2.41
C ASN A 108 -13.97 5.14 -1.90
N ASP A 109 -13.70 5.48 -0.65
CA ASP A 109 -14.14 6.75 -0.06
C ASP A 109 -13.46 7.93 -0.74
N ALA A 110 -12.15 7.84 -1.02
CA ALA A 110 -11.41 8.87 -1.75
C ALA A 110 -11.98 9.10 -3.17
N LEU A 111 -12.37 8.04 -3.87
CA LEU A 111 -13.01 8.15 -5.20
C LEU A 111 -14.39 8.81 -5.10
N MET A 112 -15.20 8.43 -4.11
CA MET A 112 -16.50 9.05 -3.86
C MET A 112 -16.37 10.55 -3.57
N GLU A 113 -15.41 10.92 -2.70
CA GLU A 113 -15.14 12.32 -2.37
C GLU A 113 -14.72 13.13 -3.62
N LEU A 114 -13.81 12.60 -4.43
CA LEU A 114 -13.38 13.24 -5.68
C LEU A 114 -14.53 13.46 -6.68
N LEU A 115 -15.51 12.57 -6.69
CA LEU A 115 -16.70 12.67 -7.53
C LEU A 115 -17.79 13.55 -6.92
N GLY A 116 -17.62 13.98 -5.67
CA GLY A 116 -18.63 14.74 -4.93
C GLY A 116 -19.85 13.89 -4.53
N TRP A 117 -19.68 12.57 -4.41
CA TRP A 117 -20.73 11.63 -4.06
C TRP A 117 -20.61 11.21 -2.59
N GLN A 118 -21.74 10.85 -2.01
CA GLN A 118 -21.78 10.26 -0.68
C GLN A 118 -22.00 8.75 -0.81
N SER A 119 -21.18 7.97 -0.12
CA SER A 119 -21.36 6.53 -0.07
C SER A 119 -22.67 6.19 0.66
N SER A 120 -23.49 5.35 0.07
CA SER A 120 -24.69 4.76 0.68
C SER A 120 -24.47 3.30 1.09
N GLY A 121 -23.29 2.74 0.87
CA GLY A 121 -22.92 1.39 1.24
C GLY A 121 -21.77 0.82 0.42
N VAL A 122 -21.50 -0.46 0.65
CA VAL A 122 -20.47 -1.22 -0.09
C VAL A 122 -21.14 -2.22 -1.03
N LEU A 123 -20.48 -2.51 -2.16
CA LEU A 123 -20.99 -3.44 -3.16
C LEU A 123 -20.95 -4.89 -2.64
N GLU A 124 -19.87 -5.28 -1.99
CA GLU A 124 -19.70 -6.58 -1.36
C GLU A 124 -19.11 -6.41 0.03
N GLN A 125 -19.90 -6.77 1.04
CA GLN A 125 -19.42 -6.71 2.43
C GLN A 125 -18.51 -7.91 2.71
N THR A 126 -17.25 -7.63 2.99
CA THR A 126 -16.23 -8.65 3.31
C THR A 126 -15.87 -8.69 4.78
N GLN A 127 -16.22 -7.65 5.55
CA GLN A 127 -15.89 -7.49 6.96
C GLN A 127 -17.18 -7.43 7.83
N PRO A 128 -17.15 -8.02 9.05
CA PRO A 128 -18.29 -7.94 9.99
C PRO A 128 -18.65 -6.51 10.38
N THR A 129 -17.72 -5.57 10.25
CA THR A 129 -17.89 -4.15 10.55
C THR A 129 -18.72 -3.38 9.51
N GLY A 130 -19.13 -4.03 8.42
CA GLY A 130 -19.83 -3.38 7.30
C GLY A 130 -18.90 -2.85 6.21
N LEU A 131 -17.60 -2.98 6.39
CA LEU A 131 -16.61 -2.64 5.37
C LEU A 131 -16.51 -3.73 4.29
N GLY A 132 -16.10 -3.34 3.08
CA GLY A 132 -16.03 -4.27 1.96
C GLY A 132 -15.52 -3.65 0.68
N ILE A 133 -15.68 -4.38 -0.42
CA ILE A 133 -15.18 -4.00 -1.74
C ILE A 133 -16.23 -3.19 -2.49
N GLY A 134 -15.76 -2.14 -3.15
CA GLY A 134 -16.58 -1.23 -3.96
C GLY A 134 -17.49 -0.35 -3.11
N GLY A 135 -17.75 0.85 -3.60
CA GLY A 135 -18.68 1.79 -2.98
C GLY A 135 -19.98 1.91 -3.80
N ILE A 136 -21.09 2.11 -3.13
CA ILE A 136 -22.37 2.44 -3.74
C ILE A 136 -22.69 3.88 -3.41
N ALA A 137 -23.11 4.67 -4.40
CA ALA A 137 -23.60 6.03 -4.20
C ALA A 137 -24.90 6.25 -4.96
N ASP A 138 -25.82 7.01 -4.35
CA ASP A 138 -27.03 7.47 -5.01
C ASP A 138 -26.70 8.72 -5.84
N LEU A 139 -27.00 8.67 -7.13
CA LEU A 139 -26.81 9.83 -8.00
C LEU A 139 -28.01 10.80 -7.84
N PRO A 140 -27.75 12.12 -7.78
CA PRO A 140 -28.85 13.09 -7.85
C PRO A 140 -29.53 12.95 -9.21
N LEU A 141 -30.84 12.79 -9.19
CA LEU A 141 -31.71 12.77 -10.38
C LEU A 141 -31.81 14.18 -10.97
#